data_0e33aefdf2314ea4f5cc10404440fdb0
#
_entry.id   0e33aefdf2314ea4f5cc10404440fdb0
#
_cell.length_a   1.000
_cell.length_b   1.000
_cell.length_c   1.000
_cell.angle_alpha   90.00
_cell.angle_beta   90.00
_cell.angle_gamma   90.00
#
_symmetry.space_group_name_H-M   'P 1'
#
loop_
_entity.id
_entity.type
_entity.pdbx_description
1 polymer ?
#
loop_
_entity_poly.entity_id
_entity_poly.type
_entity_poly.pdbx_seq_one_letter_code
_entity_poly.pdbx_strand_id
1 'polypeptide(L)'
;MKVLKFGGTSVGTVESILSVKKIVEAIDEPVIVVVSALGGITDKLLQTSMMAAQGDVAYEKEFSAIITRHLDVIEGVISDLEMRRSVQRRAMGLLDELGNILRGVFLINDLSVKTSDTIVSYGERLSSLIVSHVINDAQLFDSRKFIKTVKQFNKHVVDFEQTNQLIRETFNPLPKVSLVPGFISTSRDNGEITNLGRGGSDYTASILATALDASVLEIWTDVDGFMTADPRVINSAYVIDRLSFTEAMELCNFGAKVIYPPTIYPVYHKNIPIRIRNTFNPDAPGTYISREKEKYDGKALIKGISSINDTCLITVQGL
;
A
#
# COMPACT_ATOMS: atom_id res chain seq x y z
N MET A 1 -7.44 -3.18 18.59
CA MET A 1 -6.56 -2.40 17.70
C MET A 1 -7.02 -2.54 16.26
N LYS A 2 -6.78 -1.51 15.43
CA LYS A 2 -7.11 -1.50 14.01
C LYS A 2 -5.85 -1.44 13.15
N VAL A 3 -5.96 -1.91 11.93
CA VAL A 3 -4.93 -1.67 10.89
C VAL A 3 -5.55 -0.80 9.80
N LEU A 4 -4.92 0.33 9.50
CA LEU A 4 -5.32 1.25 8.45
C LEU A 4 -4.28 1.23 7.34
N LYS A 5 -4.72 1.10 6.09
CA LYS A 5 -3.83 1.24 4.94
C LYS A 5 -4.23 2.45 4.11
N PHE A 6 -3.27 3.30 3.81
CA PHE A 6 -3.46 4.45 2.93
C PHE A 6 -2.71 4.24 1.61
N GLY A 7 -3.45 4.34 0.50
CA GLY A 7 -2.91 4.22 -0.85
C GLY A 7 -2.07 5.43 -1.28
N GLY A 8 -1.40 5.33 -2.44
CA GLY A 8 -0.56 6.40 -2.95
C GLY A 8 -1.30 7.72 -3.19
N THR A 9 -2.57 7.67 -3.61
CA THR A 9 -3.43 8.86 -3.74
C THR A 9 -3.71 9.52 -2.40
N SER A 10 -3.88 8.71 -1.34
CA SER A 10 -4.12 9.18 0.02
C SER A 10 -2.91 9.85 0.68
N VAL A 11 -1.70 9.58 0.20
CA VAL A 11 -0.45 10.20 0.68
C VAL A 11 0.26 11.00 -0.42
N GLY A 12 -0.45 11.30 -1.52
CA GLY A 12 0.13 11.89 -2.73
C GLY A 12 0.35 13.41 -2.67
N THR A 13 -0.40 14.15 -1.86
CA THR A 13 -0.33 15.61 -1.75
C THR A 13 -0.29 16.06 -0.29
N VAL A 14 0.03 17.32 -0.08
CA VAL A 14 0.01 17.95 1.26
C VAL A 14 -1.37 17.81 1.90
N GLU A 15 -2.43 18.13 1.16
CA GLU A 15 -3.82 18.08 1.64
C GLU A 15 -4.24 16.67 2.00
N SER A 16 -3.87 15.68 1.17
CA SER A 16 -4.21 14.27 1.43
C SER A 16 -3.48 13.74 2.68
N ILE A 17 -2.21 14.07 2.88
CA ILE A 17 -1.44 13.68 4.07
C ILE A 17 -2.03 14.32 5.34
N LEU A 18 -2.47 15.58 5.27
CA LEU A 18 -3.13 16.24 6.38
C LEU A 18 -4.51 15.63 6.69
N SER A 19 -5.22 15.12 5.67
CA SER A 19 -6.44 14.34 5.86
C SER A 19 -6.13 12.98 6.54
N VAL A 20 -5.08 12.28 6.13
CA VAL A 20 -4.60 11.06 6.81
C VAL A 20 -4.29 11.34 8.28
N LYS A 21 -3.59 12.44 8.59
CA LYS A 21 -3.33 12.87 9.97
C LYS A 21 -4.62 12.97 10.78
N LYS A 22 -5.61 13.70 10.28
CA LYS A 22 -6.90 13.89 10.97
C LYS A 22 -7.62 12.56 11.20
N ILE A 23 -7.63 11.67 10.21
CA ILE A 23 -8.27 10.35 10.30
C ILE A 23 -7.61 9.51 11.38
N VAL A 24 -6.27 9.44 11.41
CA VAL A 24 -5.53 8.61 12.36
C VAL A 24 -5.65 9.18 13.79
N GLU A 25 -5.51 10.48 13.96
CA GLU A 25 -5.56 11.14 15.27
C GLU A 25 -6.96 11.15 15.91
N ALA A 26 -8.01 10.91 15.12
CA ALA A 26 -9.38 10.71 15.62
C ALA A 26 -9.63 9.32 16.21
N ILE A 27 -8.63 8.41 16.19
CA ILE A 27 -8.77 7.04 16.69
C ILE A 27 -8.19 6.97 18.11
N ASP A 28 -9.02 6.57 19.07
CA ASP A 28 -8.61 6.48 20.47
C ASP A 28 -7.89 5.17 20.83
N GLU A 29 -8.07 4.11 20.05
CA GLU A 29 -7.42 2.81 20.26
C GLU A 29 -6.05 2.71 19.55
N PRO A 30 -5.16 1.80 19.97
CA PRO A 30 -3.91 1.55 19.25
C PRO A 30 -4.15 1.20 17.77
N VAL A 31 -3.35 1.81 16.89
CA VAL A 31 -3.53 1.67 15.44
C VAL A 31 -2.19 1.43 14.73
N ILE A 32 -2.22 0.54 13.75
CA ILE A 32 -1.13 0.39 12.78
C ILE A 32 -1.54 1.07 11.47
N VAL A 33 -0.69 1.96 11.00
CA VAL A 33 -0.89 2.73 9.77
C VAL A 33 0.11 2.26 8.72
N VAL A 34 -0.38 1.66 7.65
CA VAL A 34 0.43 1.23 6.51
C VAL A 34 0.29 2.24 5.38
N VAL A 35 1.41 2.75 4.88
CA VAL A 35 1.42 3.74 3.79
C VAL A 35 2.15 3.19 2.56
N SER A 36 1.63 3.54 1.39
CA SER A 36 2.29 3.34 0.10
C SER A 36 3.28 4.48 -0.18
N ALA A 37 4.06 4.37 -1.25
CA ALA A 37 4.79 5.50 -1.82
C ALA A 37 3.84 6.67 -2.14
N LEU A 38 4.34 7.89 -2.23
CA LEU A 38 3.58 9.03 -2.73
C LEU A 38 3.03 8.72 -4.13
N GLY A 39 1.80 9.13 -4.42
CA GLY A 39 1.13 8.81 -5.69
C GLY A 39 1.98 9.04 -6.93
N GLY A 40 2.15 8.02 -7.77
CA GLY A 40 2.95 8.02 -8.99
C GLY A 40 4.47 7.85 -8.80
N ILE A 41 4.98 7.83 -7.57
CA ILE A 41 6.43 7.73 -7.31
C ILE A 41 6.97 6.34 -7.67
N THR A 42 6.24 5.27 -7.43
CA THR A 42 6.69 3.91 -7.78
C THR A 42 6.93 3.78 -9.29
N ASP A 43 5.99 4.24 -10.11
CA ASP A 43 6.12 4.23 -11.57
C ASP A 43 7.28 5.13 -12.03
N LYS A 44 7.45 6.28 -11.38
CA LYS A 44 8.54 7.21 -11.69
C LYS A 44 9.91 6.64 -11.34
N LEU A 45 10.05 5.93 -10.22
CA LEU A 45 11.26 5.21 -9.85
C LEU A 45 11.61 4.11 -10.86
N LEU A 46 10.62 3.31 -11.28
CA LEU A 46 10.80 2.28 -12.31
C LEU A 46 11.24 2.90 -13.65
N GLN A 47 10.55 3.95 -14.10
CA GLN A 47 10.90 4.64 -15.34
C GLN A 47 12.33 5.20 -15.29
N THR A 48 12.68 5.91 -14.20
CA THR A 48 14.01 6.48 -14.00
C THR A 48 15.11 5.40 -14.01
N SER A 49 14.85 4.25 -13.37
CA SER A 49 15.81 3.13 -13.34
C SER A 49 15.99 2.47 -14.71
N MET A 50 14.91 2.35 -15.50
CA MET A 50 14.98 1.84 -16.87
C MET A 50 15.76 2.79 -17.80
N MET A 51 15.53 4.10 -17.68
CA MET A 51 16.30 5.11 -18.43
C MET A 51 17.78 5.04 -18.09
N ALA A 52 18.13 4.94 -16.80
CA ALA A 52 19.51 4.75 -16.36
C ALA A 52 20.14 3.48 -16.94
N ALA A 53 19.43 2.35 -16.93
CA ALA A 53 19.90 1.09 -17.50
C ALA A 53 20.10 1.12 -19.03
N GLN A 54 19.39 2.03 -19.72
CA GLN A 54 19.55 2.26 -21.17
C GLN A 54 20.68 3.25 -21.50
N GLY A 55 21.38 3.78 -20.49
CA GLY A 55 22.41 4.81 -20.69
C GLY A 55 21.83 6.19 -21.06
N ASP A 56 20.54 6.43 -20.81
CA ASP A 56 19.91 7.71 -21.07
C ASP A 56 20.18 8.69 -19.92
N VAL A 57 20.98 9.72 -20.20
CA VAL A 57 21.34 10.78 -19.22
C VAL A 57 20.12 11.56 -18.69
N ALA A 58 18.99 11.52 -19.40
CA ALA A 58 17.76 12.18 -18.95
C ALA A 58 17.20 11.61 -17.64
N TYR A 59 17.68 10.43 -17.19
CA TYR A 59 17.32 9.87 -15.87
C TYR A 59 17.65 10.83 -14.73
N GLU A 60 18.69 11.66 -14.84
CA GLU A 60 19.08 12.65 -13.82
C GLU A 60 17.99 13.72 -13.62
N LYS A 61 17.35 14.15 -14.72
CA LYS A 61 16.21 15.09 -14.66
C LYS A 61 15.01 14.47 -13.96
N GLU A 62 14.69 13.22 -14.29
CA GLU A 62 13.56 12.50 -13.66
C GLU A 62 13.85 12.24 -12.18
N PHE A 63 15.09 11.90 -11.82
CA PHE A 63 15.50 11.77 -10.44
C PHE A 63 15.40 13.10 -9.67
N SER A 64 15.85 14.21 -10.28
CA SER A 64 15.72 15.54 -9.67
C SER A 64 14.25 15.91 -9.40
N ALA A 65 13.33 15.51 -10.27
CA ALA A 65 11.89 15.72 -10.05
C ALA A 65 11.35 14.86 -8.88
N ILE A 66 11.90 13.66 -8.65
CA ILE A 66 11.57 12.84 -7.47
C ILE A 66 12.04 13.54 -6.19
N ILE A 67 13.26 14.07 -6.19
CA ILE A 67 13.83 14.84 -5.05
C ILE A 67 12.93 16.03 -4.73
N THR A 68 12.67 16.89 -5.71
CA THR A 68 11.87 18.10 -5.56
C THR A 68 10.50 17.77 -4.97
N ARG A 69 9.80 16.77 -5.53
CA ARG A 69 8.48 16.38 -5.04
C ARG A 69 8.45 15.98 -3.57
N HIS A 70 9.46 15.24 -3.10
CA HIS A 70 9.51 14.85 -1.69
C HIS A 70 9.81 16.04 -0.79
N LEU A 71 10.72 16.93 -1.19
CA LEU A 71 11.05 18.13 -0.44
C LEU A 71 9.88 19.09 -0.35
N ASP A 72 9.15 19.31 -1.46
CA ASP A 72 7.93 20.15 -1.49
C ASP A 72 6.86 19.62 -0.54
N VAL A 73 6.65 18.29 -0.53
CA VAL A 73 5.70 17.66 0.39
C VAL A 73 6.14 17.88 1.84
N ILE A 74 7.43 17.65 2.17
CA ILE A 74 7.95 17.87 3.53
C ILE A 74 7.73 19.33 3.96
N GLU A 75 8.01 20.29 3.09
CA GLU A 75 7.81 21.71 3.36
C GLU A 75 6.35 22.05 3.61
N GLY A 76 5.43 21.46 2.84
CA GLY A 76 4.01 21.73 2.96
C GLY A 76 3.34 21.09 4.18
N VAL A 77 3.83 19.92 4.66
CA VAL A 77 3.18 19.18 5.74
C VAL A 77 3.79 19.43 7.14
N ILE A 78 5.05 19.90 7.22
CA ILE A 78 5.75 20.12 8.49
C ILE A 78 5.98 21.61 8.71
N SER A 79 5.21 22.22 9.62
CA SER A 79 5.30 23.64 9.93
C SER A 79 6.50 24.01 10.82
N ASP A 80 6.87 23.11 11.76
CA ASP A 80 8.01 23.33 12.64
C ASP A 80 9.33 23.29 11.87
N LEU A 81 10.13 24.36 11.96
CA LEU A 81 11.35 24.52 11.17
C LEU A 81 12.46 23.54 11.55
N GLU A 82 12.61 23.20 12.83
CA GLU A 82 13.66 22.29 13.26
C GLU A 82 13.34 20.86 12.86
N MET A 83 12.09 20.44 13.07
CA MET A 83 11.60 19.15 12.63
C MET A 83 11.70 19.03 11.11
N ARG A 84 11.25 20.04 10.35
CA ARG A 84 11.35 20.09 8.88
C ARG A 84 12.79 19.87 8.40
N ARG A 85 13.76 20.62 8.95
CA ARG A 85 15.19 20.46 8.63
C ARG A 85 15.72 19.06 8.97
N SER A 86 15.26 18.50 10.07
CA SER A 86 15.63 17.13 10.48
C SER A 86 15.11 16.08 9.48
N VAL A 87 13.83 16.18 9.11
CA VAL A 87 13.20 15.26 8.14
C VAL A 87 13.80 15.43 6.75
N GLN A 88 14.04 16.67 6.30
CA GLN A 88 14.72 16.95 5.02
C GLN A 88 16.11 16.31 4.97
N ARG A 89 16.92 16.43 6.02
CA ARG A 89 18.25 15.78 6.06
C ARG A 89 18.16 14.26 5.95
N ARG A 90 17.21 13.65 6.66
CA ARG A 90 17.00 12.19 6.59
C ARG A 90 16.49 11.75 5.23
N ALA A 91 15.57 12.49 4.63
CA ALA A 91 15.06 12.23 3.29
C ALA A 91 16.18 12.38 2.24
N MET A 92 17.00 13.44 2.34
CA MET A 92 18.16 13.62 1.45
C MET A 92 19.15 12.47 1.59
N GLY A 93 19.43 11.96 2.78
CA GLY A 93 20.28 10.78 2.94
C GLY A 93 19.75 9.55 2.17
N LEU A 94 18.43 9.30 2.21
CA LEU A 94 17.81 8.23 1.42
C LEU A 94 17.87 8.52 -0.09
N LEU A 95 17.68 9.77 -0.50
CA LEU A 95 17.75 10.17 -1.91
C LEU A 95 19.18 10.10 -2.44
N ASP A 96 20.18 10.44 -1.63
CA ASP A 96 21.60 10.30 -2.01
C ASP A 96 22.00 8.82 -2.20
N GLU A 97 21.52 7.93 -1.30
CA GLU A 97 21.70 6.47 -1.48
C GLU A 97 21.06 6.00 -2.80
N LEU A 98 19.82 6.42 -3.08
CA LEU A 98 19.10 6.09 -4.32
C LEU A 98 19.84 6.64 -5.55
N GLY A 99 20.34 7.89 -5.50
CA GLY A 99 21.11 8.50 -6.57
C GLY A 99 22.38 7.72 -6.90
N ASN A 100 23.10 7.23 -5.88
CA ASN A 100 24.27 6.38 -6.07
C ASN A 100 23.92 5.05 -6.73
N ILE A 101 22.78 4.43 -6.38
CA ILE A 101 22.31 3.20 -7.03
C ILE A 101 21.97 3.47 -8.51
N LEU A 102 21.20 4.53 -8.79
CA LEU A 102 20.85 4.91 -10.18
C LEU A 102 22.07 5.20 -11.02
N ARG A 103 23.08 5.89 -10.46
CA ARG A 103 24.36 6.12 -11.13
C ARG A 103 25.10 4.80 -11.40
N GLY A 104 25.07 3.86 -10.44
CA GLY A 104 25.63 2.52 -10.65
C GLY A 104 24.95 1.79 -11.82
N VAL A 105 23.62 1.79 -11.86
CA VAL A 105 22.81 1.23 -12.96
C VAL A 105 23.17 1.87 -14.29
N PHE A 106 23.28 3.20 -14.33
CA PHE A 106 23.68 3.94 -15.54
C PHE A 106 25.08 3.54 -16.05
N LEU A 107 26.05 3.41 -15.14
CA LEU A 107 27.44 3.09 -15.51
C LEU A 107 27.61 1.65 -16.03
N ILE A 108 26.83 0.70 -15.50
CA ILE A 108 26.92 -0.71 -15.91
C ILE A 108 25.92 -1.07 -17.02
N ASN A 109 24.98 -0.18 -17.36
CA ASN A 109 23.88 -0.39 -18.31
C ASN A 109 23.09 -1.69 -18.04
N ASP A 110 22.84 -1.99 -16.76
CA ASP A 110 22.09 -3.18 -16.34
C ASP A 110 21.20 -2.87 -15.15
N LEU A 111 20.00 -3.47 -15.15
CA LEU A 111 19.02 -3.38 -14.08
C LEU A 111 18.51 -4.78 -13.70
N SER A 112 19.14 -5.39 -12.73
CA SER A 112 18.66 -6.66 -12.20
C SER A 112 17.35 -6.48 -11.43
N VAL A 113 16.58 -7.57 -11.29
CA VAL A 113 15.33 -7.58 -10.48
C VAL A 113 15.60 -7.12 -9.03
N LYS A 114 16.69 -7.60 -8.43
CA LYS A 114 17.12 -7.18 -7.08
C LYS A 114 17.37 -5.67 -7.00
N THR A 115 18.05 -5.11 -7.99
CA THR A 115 18.34 -3.67 -8.04
C THR A 115 17.06 -2.86 -8.22
N SER A 116 16.16 -3.33 -9.09
CA SER A 116 14.84 -2.72 -9.29
C SER A 116 14.01 -2.73 -8.01
N ASP A 117 13.93 -3.88 -7.31
CA ASP A 117 13.23 -4.01 -6.02
C ASP A 117 13.82 -3.07 -4.96
N THR A 118 15.14 -2.92 -4.95
CA THR A 118 15.82 -1.98 -4.06
C THR A 118 15.43 -0.54 -4.38
N ILE A 119 15.47 -0.13 -5.65
CA ILE A 119 15.12 1.23 -6.10
C ILE A 119 13.68 1.57 -5.75
N VAL A 120 12.72 0.72 -6.08
CA VAL A 120 11.30 1.02 -5.79
C VAL A 120 11.01 1.10 -4.30
N SER A 121 11.78 0.39 -3.46
CA SER A 121 11.59 0.43 -1.99
C SER A 121 11.78 1.82 -1.39
N TYR A 122 12.51 2.71 -2.06
CA TYR A 122 12.70 4.08 -1.59
C TYR A 122 11.41 4.89 -1.58
N GLY A 123 10.44 4.57 -2.44
CA GLY A 123 9.14 5.23 -2.45
C GLY A 123 8.42 5.11 -1.11
N GLU A 124 8.27 3.90 -0.59
CA GLU A 124 7.64 3.63 0.69
C GLU A 124 8.49 4.08 1.88
N ARG A 125 9.81 3.95 1.79
CA ARG A 125 10.75 4.43 2.82
C ARG A 125 10.65 5.95 3.02
N LEU A 126 10.58 6.71 1.92
CA LEU A 126 10.45 8.16 1.94
C LEU A 126 9.06 8.60 2.42
N SER A 127 7.98 8.03 1.88
CA SER A 127 6.63 8.40 2.28
C SER A 127 6.37 8.08 3.76
N SER A 128 6.79 6.91 4.24
CA SER A 128 6.63 6.53 5.64
C SER A 128 7.45 7.40 6.59
N LEU A 129 8.67 7.82 6.19
CA LEU A 129 9.46 8.80 6.93
C LEU A 129 8.70 10.12 7.06
N ILE A 130 8.13 10.65 5.99
CA ILE A 130 7.39 11.92 6.00
C ILE A 130 6.16 11.80 6.90
N VAL A 131 5.30 10.81 6.63
CA VAL A 131 4.01 10.66 7.33
C VAL A 131 4.21 10.39 8.82
N SER A 132 5.27 9.68 9.22
CA SER A 132 5.57 9.42 10.64
C SER A 132 5.91 10.69 11.45
N HIS A 133 6.34 11.77 10.80
CA HIS A 133 6.62 13.04 11.45
C HIS A 133 5.44 14.03 11.37
N VAL A 134 4.41 13.69 10.62
CA VAL A 134 3.18 14.49 10.52
C VAL A 134 2.14 14.06 11.55
N ILE A 135 2.02 12.75 11.81
CA ILE A 135 1.07 12.19 12.78
C ILE A 135 1.67 12.23 14.17
N ASN A 136 0.94 12.78 15.14
CA ASN A 136 1.38 12.86 16.52
C ASN A 136 1.57 11.45 17.13
N ASP A 137 2.58 11.28 17.97
CA ASP A 137 2.92 10.02 18.65
C ASP A 137 3.19 8.82 17.72
N ALA A 138 3.39 9.05 16.41
CA ALA A 138 3.67 7.97 15.47
C ALA A 138 5.11 7.46 15.61
N GLN A 139 5.25 6.15 15.78
CA GLN A 139 6.52 5.45 15.74
C GLN A 139 6.69 4.76 14.39
N LEU A 140 7.81 5.02 13.71
CA LEU A 140 8.14 4.43 12.42
C LEU A 140 8.79 3.06 12.60
N PHE A 141 8.22 2.04 12.00
CA PHE A 141 8.73 0.67 11.94
C PHE A 141 9.10 0.30 10.51
N ASP A 142 10.24 -0.32 10.34
CA ASP A 142 10.71 -0.78 9.03
C ASP A 142 10.20 -2.18 8.74
N SER A 143 9.25 -2.32 7.80
CA SER A 143 8.63 -3.61 7.44
C SER A 143 9.64 -4.65 6.96
N ARG A 144 10.77 -4.25 6.40
CA ARG A 144 11.87 -5.15 5.99
C ARG A 144 12.46 -5.95 7.15
N LYS A 145 12.30 -5.47 8.39
CA LYS A 145 12.80 -6.16 9.58
C LYS A 145 11.95 -7.37 9.95
N PHE A 146 10.65 -7.34 9.66
CA PHE A 146 9.71 -8.36 10.11
C PHE A 146 8.91 -9.03 8.99
N ILE A 147 8.78 -8.46 7.79
CA ILE A 147 8.17 -9.17 6.65
C ILE A 147 9.27 -9.89 5.89
N LYS A 148 9.23 -11.22 5.93
CA LYS A 148 10.21 -12.10 5.32
C LYS A 148 9.62 -12.86 4.15
N THR A 149 10.40 -13.00 3.08
CA THR A 149 10.03 -13.76 1.90
C THR A 149 11.00 -14.90 1.63
N VAL A 150 10.52 -15.92 0.99
CA VAL A 150 11.32 -17.03 0.44
C VAL A 150 11.11 -17.13 -1.05
N LYS A 151 12.11 -17.58 -1.79
CA LYS A 151 12.01 -17.76 -3.23
C LYS A 151 11.33 -19.09 -3.55
N GLN A 152 10.18 -19.05 -4.23
CA GLN A 152 9.49 -20.24 -4.72
C GLN A 152 9.16 -20.04 -6.22
N PHE A 153 9.58 -20.98 -7.08
CA PHE A 153 9.33 -20.92 -8.52
C PHE A 153 9.62 -19.54 -9.16
N ASN A 154 10.78 -18.96 -8.85
CA ASN A 154 11.20 -17.61 -9.29
C ASN A 154 10.34 -16.43 -8.80
N LYS A 155 9.44 -16.63 -7.82
CA LYS A 155 8.68 -15.57 -7.16
C LYS A 155 9.07 -15.49 -5.69
N HIS A 156 9.01 -14.30 -5.12
CA HIS A 156 9.11 -14.10 -3.69
C HIS A 156 7.72 -14.25 -3.07
N VAL A 157 7.59 -15.20 -2.13
CA VAL A 157 6.35 -15.43 -1.36
C VAL A 157 6.63 -15.20 0.11
N VAL A 158 5.63 -14.75 0.85
CA VAL A 158 5.77 -14.45 2.29
C VAL A 158 6.00 -15.74 3.08
N ASP A 159 7.03 -15.75 3.90
CA ASP A 159 7.21 -16.73 4.97
C ASP A 159 6.35 -16.33 6.17
N PHE A 160 5.14 -16.86 6.23
CA PHE A 160 4.16 -16.48 7.26
C PHE A 160 4.59 -16.90 8.66
N GLU A 161 5.30 -18.00 8.82
CA GLU A 161 5.73 -18.47 10.13
C GLU A 161 6.69 -17.46 10.77
N GLN A 162 7.80 -17.18 10.08
CA GLN A 162 8.80 -16.23 10.57
C GLN A 162 8.24 -14.79 10.62
N THR A 163 7.49 -14.38 9.60
CA THR A 163 6.87 -13.04 9.54
C THR A 163 5.94 -12.80 10.72
N ASN A 164 5.03 -13.73 11.02
CA ASN A 164 4.08 -13.59 12.12
C ASN A 164 4.78 -13.56 13.48
N GLN A 165 5.83 -14.37 13.67
CA GLN A 165 6.63 -14.34 14.87
C GLN A 165 7.28 -12.96 15.07
N LEU A 166 8.01 -12.47 14.05
CA LEU A 166 8.72 -11.19 14.12
C LEU A 166 7.77 -10.01 14.31
N ILE A 167 6.57 -10.04 13.70
CA ILE A 167 5.55 -9.01 13.90
C ILE A 167 5.11 -9.00 15.37
N ARG A 168 4.78 -10.14 15.98
CA ARG A 168 4.34 -10.18 17.38
C ARG A 168 5.43 -9.72 18.33
N GLU A 169 6.69 -10.03 18.06
CA GLU A 169 7.83 -9.55 18.85
C GLU A 169 8.01 -8.03 18.69
N THR A 170 7.92 -7.50 17.46
CA THR A 170 8.13 -6.09 17.14
C THR A 170 7.08 -5.19 17.75
N PHE A 171 5.81 -5.62 17.79
CA PHE A 171 4.68 -4.85 18.27
C PHE A 171 4.24 -5.22 19.69
N ASN A 172 5.18 -5.68 20.52
CA ASN A 172 4.95 -5.95 21.94
C ASN A 172 5.99 -5.20 22.80
N PRO A 173 5.64 -4.10 23.51
CA PRO A 173 4.29 -3.52 23.59
C PRO A 173 3.87 -2.76 22.32
N LEU A 174 2.57 -2.74 22.02
CA LEU A 174 2.03 -2.04 20.88
C LEU A 174 1.95 -0.52 21.16
N PRO A 175 2.61 0.34 20.36
CA PRO A 175 2.47 1.79 20.49
C PRO A 175 1.07 2.29 20.14
N LYS A 176 0.74 3.53 20.57
CA LYS A 176 -0.54 4.16 20.22
C LYS A 176 -0.72 4.27 18.69
N VAL A 177 0.31 4.77 18.00
CA VAL A 177 0.34 4.83 16.53
C VAL A 177 1.63 4.22 16.03
N SER A 178 1.53 3.16 15.26
CA SER A 178 2.66 2.50 14.58
C SER A 178 2.59 2.75 13.09
N LEU A 179 3.57 3.43 12.50
CA LEU A 179 3.63 3.68 11.07
C LEU A 179 4.57 2.70 10.39
N VAL A 180 4.10 2.09 9.30
CA VAL A 180 4.80 1.02 8.60
C VAL A 180 4.79 1.31 7.09
N PRO A 181 5.96 1.26 6.40
CA PRO A 181 5.98 1.25 4.94
C PRO A 181 5.36 -0.05 4.43
N GLY A 182 4.42 0.06 3.49
CA GLY A 182 3.84 -1.09 2.82
C GLY A 182 4.75 -1.68 1.75
N PHE A 183 4.32 -2.73 1.04
CA PHE A 183 4.92 -3.26 -0.18
C PHE A 183 6.30 -3.91 -0.02
N ILE A 184 7.19 -3.38 0.81
CA ILE A 184 8.59 -3.76 0.93
C ILE A 184 8.82 -4.85 2.00
N SER A 185 9.75 -5.73 1.71
CA SER A 185 10.11 -6.89 2.53
C SER A 185 11.60 -7.24 2.34
N THR A 186 12.06 -8.30 2.98
CA THR A 186 13.39 -8.86 2.72
C THR A 186 13.34 -10.38 2.56
N SER A 187 14.21 -10.90 1.73
CA SER A 187 14.45 -12.33 1.63
C SER A 187 15.01 -12.86 2.97
N ARG A 188 14.42 -13.93 3.48
CA ARG A 188 14.89 -14.63 4.67
C ARG A 188 16.30 -15.17 4.49
N ASP A 189 16.60 -15.68 3.29
CA ASP A 189 17.80 -16.48 3.03
C ASP A 189 19.07 -15.64 2.90
N ASN A 190 18.97 -14.42 2.34
CA ASN A 190 20.13 -13.57 2.05
C ASN A 190 19.97 -12.10 2.46
N GLY A 191 18.81 -11.73 3.05
CA GLY A 191 18.56 -10.36 3.50
C GLY A 191 18.36 -9.34 2.38
N GLU A 192 18.26 -9.77 1.12
CA GLU A 192 18.02 -8.88 -0.02
C GLU A 192 16.64 -8.22 0.07
N ILE A 193 16.54 -6.97 -0.35
CA ILE A 193 15.26 -6.27 -0.44
C ILE A 193 14.42 -6.95 -1.52
N THR A 194 13.19 -7.25 -1.16
CA THR A 194 12.16 -7.81 -2.03
C THR A 194 10.90 -6.97 -1.91
N ASN A 195 9.97 -7.13 -2.84
CA ASN A 195 8.66 -6.51 -2.75
C ASN A 195 7.54 -7.55 -2.85
N LEU A 196 6.35 -7.17 -2.39
CA LEU A 196 5.19 -8.04 -2.34
C LEU A 196 4.35 -8.01 -3.63
N GLY A 197 4.83 -7.34 -4.67
CA GLY A 197 4.16 -7.24 -5.95
C GLY A 197 2.91 -6.36 -5.94
N ARG A 198 2.02 -6.57 -6.91
CA ARG A 198 0.80 -5.77 -7.06
C ARG A 198 -0.07 -5.84 -5.80
N GLY A 199 -0.56 -4.68 -5.34
CA GLY A 199 -1.33 -4.58 -4.10
C GLY A 199 -0.48 -4.82 -2.83
N GLY A 200 0.85 -4.74 -2.93
CA GLY A 200 1.76 -5.11 -1.84
C GLY A 200 1.54 -4.34 -0.54
N SER A 201 1.10 -3.07 -0.60
CA SER A 201 0.77 -2.31 0.62
C SER A 201 -0.51 -2.82 1.29
N ASP A 202 -1.54 -3.22 0.50
CA ASP A 202 -2.74 -3.87 1.04
C ASP A 202 -2.37 -5.22 1.66
N TYR A 203 -1.44 -5.95 1.01
CA TYR A 203 -0.95 -7.22 1.52
C TYR A 203 -0.16 -7.05 2.82
N THR A 204 0.71 -6.05 2.92
CA THR A 204 1.39 -5.70 4.17
C THR A 204 0.38 -5.46 5.31
N ALA A 205 -0.67 -4.67 5.05
CA ALA A 205 -1.70 -4.36 6.03
C ALA A 205 -2.50 -5.62 6.43
N SER A 206 -2.82 -6.49 5.47
CA SER A 206 -3.50 -7.76 5.71
C SER A 206 -2.66 -8.72 6.56
N ILE A 207 -1.35 -8.81 6.29
CA ILE A 207 -0.40 -9.60 7.09
C ILE A 207 -0.35 -9.10 8.53
N LEU A 208 -0.18 -7.78 8.72
CA LEU A 208 -0.14 -7.16 10.05
C LEU A 208 -1.46 -7.37 10.81
N ALA A 209 -2.60 -7.15 10.14
CA ALA A 209 -3.91 -7.38 10.74
C ALA A 209 -4.08 -8.83 11.22
N THR A 210 -3.62 -9.78 10.41
CA THR A 210 -3.71 -11.21 10.73
C THR A 210 -2.75 -11.62 11.85
N ALA A 211 -1.50 -11.16 11.83
CA ALA A 211 -0.50 -11.51 12.82
C ALA A 211 -0.82 -11.00 14.22
N LEU A 212 -1.54 -9.86 14.31
CA LEU A 212 -1.87 -9.17 15.55
C LEU A 212 -3.35 -9.25 15.93
N ASP A 213 -4.14 -10.09 15.25
CA ASP A 213 -5.57 -10.30 15.50
C ASP A 213 -6.35 -8.97 15.58
N ALA A 214 -6.17 -8.13 14.55
CA ALA A 214 -6.85 -6.83 14.48
C ALA A 214 -8.38 -6.97 14.45
N SER A 215 -9.10 -6.00 15.02
CA SER A 215 -10.56 -5.96 14.99
C SER A 215 -11.13 -5.67 13.60
N VAL A 216 -10.39 -4.92 12.78
CA VAL A 216 -10.74 -4.56 11.40
C VAL A 216 -9.50 -4.14 10.61
N LEU A 217 -9.51 -4.40 9.30
CA LEU A 217 -8.59 -3.83 8.33
C LEU A 217 -9.33 -2.74 7.55
N GLU A 218 -8.94 -1.48 7.69
CA GLU A 218 -9.49 -0.38 6.90
C GLU A 218 -8.55 -0.05 5.73
N ILE A 219 -9.09 -0.09 4.51
CA ILE A 219 -8.38 0.31 3.28
C ILE A 219 -8.93 1.67 2.86
N TRP A 220 -8.10 2.68 3.00
CA TRP A 220 -8.38 4.06 2.64
C TRP A 220 -7.84 4.36 1.24
N THR A 221 -8.72 4.81 0.37
CA THR A 221 -8.47 5.05 -1.06
C THR A 221 -9.17 6.34 -1.52
N ASP A 222 -9.33 6.55 -2.82
CA ASP A 222 -9.97 7.72 -3.43
C ASP A 222 -11.43 7.47 -3.87
N VAL A 223 -12.00 6.33 -3.52
CA VAL A 223 -13.41 5.99 -3.78
C VAL A 223 -14.17 5.74 -2.49
N ASP A 224 -15.48 6.04 -2.49
CA ASP A 224 -16.33 5.87 -1.29
C ASP A 224 -16.59 4.40 -0.91
N GLY A 225 -16.22 3.46 -1.74
CA GLY A 225 -16.41 2.03 -1.51
C GLY A 225 -16.55 1.25 -2.82
N PHE A 226 -17.05 0.03 -2.73
CA PHE A 226 -17.47 -0.72 -3.90
C PHE A 226 -18.76 -0.14 -4.45
N MET A 227 -18.77 0.13 -5.76
CA MET A 227 -19.94 0.67 -6.45
C MET A 227 -20.76 -0.46 -7.09
N THR A 228 -22.07 -0.26 -7.21
CA THR A 228 -22.97 -1.20 -7.91
C THR A 228 -22.66 -1.37 -9.39
N ALA A 229 -21.97 -0.41 -9.99
CA ALA A 229 -21.41 -0.44 -11.35
C ALA A 229 -20.25 0.56 -11.46
N ASP A 230 -19.52 0.58 -12.58
CA ASP A 230 -18.55 1.64 -12.86
C ASP A 230 -19.26 2.98 -13.02
N PRO A 231 -19.03 3.97 -12.14
CA PRO A 231 -19.72 5.27 -12.20
C PRO A 231 -19.38 6.08 -13.47
N ARG A 232 -18.28 5.76 -14.14
CA ARG A 232 -17.91 6.38 -15.43
C ARG A 232 -18.81 5.92 -16.57
N VAL A 233 -19.44 4.75 -16.41
CA VAL A 233 -20.36 4.14 -17.40
C VAL A 233 -21.81 4.31 -16.98
N ILE A 234 -22.10 4.12 -15.68
CA ILE A 234 -23.46 4.18 -15.11
C ILE A 234 -23.52 5.28 -14.06
N ASN A 235 -24.05 6.43 -14.43
CA ASN A 235 -24.13 7.62 -13.56
C ASN A 235 -25.00 7.40 -12.30
N SER A 236 -25.93 6.43 -12.31
CA SER A 236 -26.77 6.08 -11.16
C SER A 236 -26.14 5.02 -10.24
N ALA A 237 -24.88 4.66 -10.47
CA ALA A 237 -24.18 3.76 -9.59
C ALA A 237 -24.03 4.35 -8.17
N TYR A 238 -24.22 3.54 -7.16
CA TYR A 238 -24.11 3.94 -5.75
C TYR A 238 -23.23 2.95 -4.98
N VAL A 239 -22.80 3.34 -3.78
CA VAL A 239 -21.93 2.53 -2.93
C VAL A 239 -22.70 1.34 -2.37
N ILE A 240 -22.09 0.16 -2.38
CA ILE A 240 -22.59 -1.05 -1.75
C ILE A 240 -22.16 -1.04 -0.29
N ASP A 241 -23.10 -1.03 0.64
CA ASP A 241 -22.79 -0.96 2.06
C ASP A 241 -22.08 -2.20 2.58
N ARG A 242 -22.50 -3.40 2.13
CA ARG A 242 -21.98 -4.67 2.62
C ARG A 242 -21.77 -5.69 1.49
N LEU A 243 -20.61 -6.35 1.55
CA LEU A 243 -20.25 -7.47 0.69
C LEU A 243 -19.73 -8.64 1.55
N SER A 244 -19.97 -9.85 1.09
CA SER A 244 -19.18 -10.99 1.53
C SER A 244 -17.80 -10.95 0.88
N PHE A 245 -16.80 -11.63 1.45
CA PHE A 245 -15.48 -11.76 0.82
C PHE A 245 -15.57 -12.34 -0.60
N THR A 246 -16.46 -13.33 -0.82
CA THR A 246 -16.65 -13.94 -2.14
C THR A 246 -17.15 -12.90 -3.15
N GLU A 247 -18.19 -12.13 -2.79
CA GLU A 247 -18.75 -11.09 -3.67
C GLU A 247 -17.71 -10.00 -3.99
N ALA A 248 -16.94 -9.56 -3.00
CA ALA A 248 -15.86 -8.57 -3.22
C ALA A 248 -14.76 -9.11 -4.14
N MET A 249 -14.34 -10.37 -3.95
CA MET A 249 -13.35 -11.01 -4.82
C MET A 249 -13.85 -11.17 -6.25
N GLU A 250 -15.11 -11.58 -6.44
CA GLU A 250 -15.72 -11.70 -7.77
C GLU A 250 -15.76 -10.34 -8.48
N LEU A 251 -16.25 -9.29 -7.82
CA LEU A 251 -16.25 -7.95 -8.40
C LEU A 251 -14.84 -7.49 -8.81
N CYS A 252 -13.83 -7.75 -7.98
CA CYS A 252 -12.44 -7.39 -8.29
C CYS A 252 -11.81 -8.23 -9.40
N ASN A 253 -12.11 -9.51 -9.47
CA ASN A 253 -11.63 -10.39 -10.55
C ASN A 253 -12.20 -9.99 -11.90
N PHE A 254 -13.40 -9.41 -11.92
CA PHE A 254 -14.09 -9.03 -13.14
C PHE A 254 -14.17 -7.51 -13.37
N GLY A 255 -13.23 -6.72 -12.83
CA GLY A 255 -12.99 -5.35 -13.27
C GLY A 255 -13.06 -4.26 -12.20
N ALA A 256 -13.62 -4.50 -11.03
CA ALA A 256 -13.61 -3.53 -9.95
C ALA A 256 -12.18 -3.38 -9.39
N LYS A 257 -11.56 -2.21 -9.59
CA LYS A 257 -10.16 -1.96 -9.19
C LYS A 257 -10.06 -1.38 -7.77
N VAL A 258 -10.81 -1.93 -6.82
CA VAL A 258 -10.84 -1.41 -5.43
C VAL A 258 -9.80 -2.10 -4.57
N ILE A 259 -9.71 -3.43 -4.64
CA ILE A 259 -8.74 -4.25 -3.91
C ILE A 259 -8.12 -5.26 -4.88
N TYR A 260 -6.88 -5.65 -4.62
CA TYR A 260 -6.26 -6.78 -5.32
C TYR A 260 -6.58 -8.08 -4.56
N PRO A 261 -7.36 -9.02 -5.13
CA PRO A 261 -7.90 -10.18 -4.40
C PRO A 261 -6.89 -11.02 -3.61
N PRO A 262 -5.68 -11.32 -4.14
CA PRO A 262 -4.71 -12.10 -3.38
C PRO A 262 -4.28 -11.49 -2.05
N THR A 263 -4.45 -10.18 -1.88
CA THR A 263 -3.98 -9.47 -0.68
C THR A 263 -4.91 -9.63 0.52
N ILE A 264 -6.14 -10.09 0.30
CA ILE A 264 -7.13 -10.26 1.37
C ILE A 264 -7.18 -11.69 1.95
N TYR A 265 -6.46 -12.65 1.36
CA TYR A 265 -6.43 -14.01 1.88
C TYR A 265 -6.06 -14.13 3.37
N PRO A 266 -5.03 -13.43 3.90
CA PRO A 266 -4.69 -13.55 5.31
C PRO A 266 -5.88 -13.20 6.23
N VAL A 267 -6.55 -12.06 6.00
CA VAL A 267 -7.68 -11.62 6.84
C VAL A 267 -8.92 -12.47 6.63
N TYR A 268 -9.13 -13.01 5.42
CA TYR A 268 -10.22 -13.95 5.13
C TYR A 268 -10.14 -15.20 6.04
N HIS A 269 -8.96 -15.79 6.16
CA HIS A 269 -8.77 -16.98 6.99
C HIS A 269 -8.99 -16.73 8.49
N LYS A 270 -8.64 -15.55 8.95
CA LYS A 270 -8.83 -15.12 10.35
C LYS A 270 -10.22 -14.51 10.61
N ASN A 271 -11.05 -14.38 9.58
CA ASN A 271 -12.36 -13.73 9.67
C ASN A 271 -12.28 -12.27 10.18
N ILE A 272 -11.20 -11.57 9.84
CA ILE A 272 -11.04 -10.15 10.15
C ILE A 272 -11.76 -9.36 9.05
N PRO A 273 -12.74 -8.52 9.39
CA PRO A 273 -13.48 -7.75 8.40
C PRO A 273 -12.60 -6.68 7.75
N ILE A 274 -12.94 -6.34 6.50
CA ILE A 274 -12.32 -5.23 5.78
C ILE A 274 -13.34 -4.10 5.64
N ARG A 275 -12.91 -2.87 5.74
CA ARG A 275 -13.71 -1.69 5.44
C ARG A 275 -13.00 -0.84 4.40
N ILE A 276 -13.68 -0.55 3.29
CA ILE A 276 -13.19 0.37 2.27
C ILE A 276 -13.70 1.75 2.59
N ARG A 277 -12.81 2.74 2.64
CA ARG A 277 -13.15 4.11 2.99
C ARG A 277 -12.45 5.12 2.07
N ASN A 278 -13.04 6.30 1.95
CA ASN A 278 -12.49 7.38 1.15
C ASN A 278 -11.71 8.37 2.01
N THR A 279 -10.43 8.58 1.69
CA THR A 279 -9.57 9.55 2.37
C THR A 279 -10.06 10.99 2.21
N PHE A 280 -10.73 11.27 1.09
CA PHE A 280 -11.24 12.61 0.74
C PHE A 280 -12.69 12.84 1.20
N ASN A 281 -13.37 11.77 1.62
CA ASN A 281 -14.72 11.79 2.16
C ASN A 281 -14.81 10.85 3.38
N PRO A 282 -14.12 11.19 4.48
CA PRO A 282 -13.97 10.28 5.63
C PRO A 282 -15.29 10.01 6.39
N ASP A 283 -16.31 10.83 6.19
CA ASP A 283 -17.62 10.65 6.81
C ASP A 283 -18.50 9.65 6.04
N ALA A 284 -18.15 9.32 4.78
CA ALA A 284 -18.86 8.30 4.04
C ALA A 284 -18.76 6.93 4.74
N PRO A 285 -19.85 6.15 4.81
CA PRO A 285 -19.87 4.87 5.52
C PRO A 285 -18.92 3.84 4.92
N GLY A 286 -18.64 3.92 3.63
CA GLY A 286 -17.80 2.97 2.90
C GLY A 286 -18.48 1.63 2.67
N THR A 287 -17.69 0.64 2.23
CA THR A 287 -18.14 -0.74 2.07
C THR A 287 -17.55 -1.62 3.17
N TYR A 288 -18.40 -2.37 3.87
CA TYR A 288 -17.98 -3.36 4.87
C TYR A 288 -17.96 -4.77 4.25
N ILE A 289 -16.81 -5.45 4.35
CA ILE A 289 -16.60 -6.78 3.78
C ILE A 289 -16.35 -7.76 4.93
N SER A 290 -17.18 -8.80 5.03
CA SER A 290 -17.07 -9.82 6.08
C SER A 290 -17.40 -11.22 5.55
N ARG A 291 -17.26 -12.23 6.39
CA ARG A 291 -17.71 -13.60 6.07
C ARG A 291 -19.23 -13.74 6.07
N GLU A 292 -19.93 -12.91 6.82
CA GLU A 292 -21.38 -12.96 6.93
C GLU A 292 -22.01 -12.52 5.60
N LYS A 293 -22.84 -13.39 5.05
CA LYS A 293 -23.73 -13.03 3.94
C LYS A 293 -24.93 -12.28 4.55
N GLU A 294 -25.26 -11.12 3.98
CA GLU A 294 -26.55 -10.51 4.30
C GLU A 294 -27.67 -11.48 3.99
N LYS A 295 -28.63 -11.57 4.91
CA LYS A 295 -29.88 -12.26 4.60
C LYS A 295 -30.56 -11.50 3.46
N TYR A 296 -30.87 -12.22 2.39
CA TYR A 296 -31.60 -11.66 1.26
C TYR A 296 -32.93 -11.06 1.76
N ASP A 297 -33.08 -9.75 1.62
CA ASP A 297 -34.28 -9.00 2.07
C ASP A 297 -35.35 -8.89 0.96
N GLY A 298 -35.17 -9.55 -0.17
CA GLY A 298 -36.09 -9.55 -1.31
C GLY A 298 -36.05 -8.32 -2.21
N LYS A 299 -35.22 -7.31 -1.89
CA LYS A 299 -35.27 -6.01 -2.59
C LYS A 299 -34.35 -5.89 -3.82
N ALA A 300 -33.24 -6.60 -3.86
CA ALA A 300 -32.34 -6.55 -4.99
C ALA A 300 -31.76 -7.94 -5.33
N LEU A 301 -32.00 -8.42 -6.55
CA LEU A 301 -31.45 -9.67 -7.06
C LEU A 301 -29.96 -9.56 -7.42
N ILE A 302 -29.49 -8.35 -7.75
CA ILE A 302 -28.14 -8.06 -8.21
C ILE A 302 -27.57 -6.97 -7.33
N LYS A 303 -26.44 -7.25 -6.66
CA LYS A 303 -25.73 -6.27 -5.82
C LYS A 303 -24.80 -5.35 -6.63
N GLY A 304 -24.17 -5.88 -7.66
CA GLY A 304 -23.26 -5.12 -8.49
C GLY A 304 -22.94 -5.80 -9.80
N ILE A 305 -22.45 -5.03 -10.75
CA ILE A 305 -22.01 -5.47 -12.08
C ILE A 305 -20.61 -4.93 -12.30
N SER A 306 -19.68 -5.81 -12.67
CA SER A 306 -18.34 -5.44 -13.14
C SER A 306 -18.12 -5.96 -14.55
N SER A 307 -17.22 -5.31 -15.29
CA SER A 307 -16.90 -5.70 -16.66
C SER A 307 -15.41 -5.57 -16.93
N ILE A 308 -14.91 -6.46 -17.76
CA ILE A 308 -13.55 -6.40 -18.31
C ILE A 308 -13.68 -6.40 -19.83
N ASN A 309 -12.95 -5.50 -20.48
CA ASN A 309 -12.86 -5.43 -21.93
C ASN A 309 -11.66 -6.27 -22.42
N ASP A 310 -11.66 -6.59 -23.70
CA ASP A 310 -10.55 -7.25 -24.40
C ASP A 310 -10.14 -8.59 -23.77
N THR A 311 -11.13 -9.43 -23.45
CA THR A 311 -10.93 -10.76 -22.86
C THR A 311 -11.34 -11.87 -23.81
N CYS A 312 -10.73 -13.06 -23.64
CA CYS A 312 -11.16 -14.28 -24.29
C CYS A 312 -11.37 -15.39 -23.27
N LEU A 313 -12.33 -16.28 -23.52
CA LEU A 313 -12.55 -17.48 -22.73
C LEU A 313 -11.76 -18.65 -23.34
N ILE A 314 -10.87 -19.24 -22.57
CA ILE A 314 -10.13 -20.45 -22.96
C ILE A 314 -10.63 -21.60 -22.08
N THR A 315 -11.19 -22.63 -22.74
CA THR A 315 -11.56 -23.87 -22.07
C THR A 315 -10.50 -24.92 -22.31
N VAL A 316 -9.91 -25.44 -21.23
CA VAL A 316 -8.94 -26.53 -21.26
C VAL A 316 -9.66 -27.79 -20.78
N GLN A 317 -9.75 -28.80 -21.67
CA GLN A 317 -10.30 -30.10 -21.31
C GLN A 317 -9.14 -31.09 -21.19
N GLY A 318 -9.03 -31.76 -20.05
CA GLY A 318 -8.14 -32.89 -19.86
C GLY A 318 -8.76 -34.15 -20.51
N LEU A 319 -7.90 -35.03 -21.02
CA LEU A 319 -8.29 -36.39 -21.49
C LEU A 319 -8.47 -37.28 -20.27
#